data_e908b62f9ee085719e79baf846313251
#
_entry.id   e908b62f9ee085719e79baf846313251
#
_cell.length_a   1.000
_cell.length_b   1.000
_cell.length_c   1.000
_cell.angle_alpha   90.00
_cell.angle_beta   90.00
_cell.angle_gamma   90.00
#
_symmetry.space_group_name_H-M   'P 1'
#
loop_
_entity.id
_entity.type
_entity.pdbx_description
1 polymer ?
#
loop_
_entity_poly.entity_id
_entity_poly.type
_entity_poly.pdbx_seq_one_letter_code
_entity_poly.pdbx_strand_id
1 'polypeptide(L)'
;MKALEERILKDGQVRPGHILKVDSFLNHQMDIPFINEIGKEFHRIFADRQVDKILTIEASGIGIACITAQYFGVPVVFAKKAQSINLDGDQYTAKVKSYTHNKTYDVILTKRYLNEGEHVLVIDDFLANGCAARGLIEIIEKSGAILEGVGIVIEKGFQEGGKDLRARGINLKSLAIIKSMSDDGLEFEELDY
;
A
#
# COMPACT_ATOMS: atom_id res chain seq x y z
N MET A 1 -4.57 7.08 -12.30
CA MET A 1 -3.40 7.44 -13.15
C MET A 1 -3.51 6.73 -14.48
N LYS A 2 -3.75 7.48 -15.56
CA LYS A 2 -4.07 6.88 -16.86
C LYS A 2 -2.97 5.96 -17.41
N ALA A 3 -1.71 6.37 -17.30
CA ALA A 3 -0.59 5.53 -17.75
C ALA A 3 -0.50 4.19 -17.01
N LEU A 4 -0.93 4.12 -15.74
CA LEU A 4 -1.00 2.87 -14.98
C LEU A 4 -2.14 1.97 -15.48
N GLU A 5 -3.30 2.53 -15.75
CA GLU A 5 -4.44 1.79 -16.30
C GLU A 5 -4.10 1.19 -17.67
N GLU A 6 -3.49 1.97 -18.56
CA GLU A 6 -3.00 1.51 -19.86
C GLU A 6 -1.95 0.39 -19.72
N ARG A 7 -1.04 0.52 -18.74
CA ARG A 7 -0.04 -0.51 -18.47
C ARG A 7 -0.67 -1.81 -17.93
N ILE A 8 -1.66 -1.69 -17.05
CA ILE A 8 -2.41 -2.84 -16.54
C ILE A 8 -3.17 -3.54 -17.68
N LEU A 9 -3.83 -2.80 -18.56
CA LEU A 9 -4.54 -3.38 -19.71
C LEU A 9 -3.61 -4.08 -20.69
N LYS A 10 -2.40 -3.55 -20.88
CA LYS A 10 -1.42 -4.08 -21.84
C LYS A 10 -0.70 -5.32 -21.32
N ASP A 11 -0.20 -5.27 -20.09
CA ASP A 11 0.77 -6.24 -19.56
C ASP A 11 0.20 -7.03 -18.37
N GLY A 12 -0.95 -6.63 -17.82
CA GLY A 12 -1.63 -7.33 -16.74
C GLY A 12 -2.32 -8.61 -17.24
N GLN A 13 -2.46 -9.59 -16.37
CA GLN A 13 -3.16 -10.84 -16.65
C GLN A 13 -4.24 -11.06 -15.60
N VAL A 14 -5.48 -11.12 -16.05
CA VAL A 14 -6.61 -11.56 -15.21
C VAL A 14 -6.61 -13.09 -15.12
N ARG A 15 -6.79 -13.61 -13.91
CA ARG A 15 -6.89 -15.04 -13.63
C ARG A 15 -8.18 -15.33 -12.88
N PRO A 16 -8.72 -16.57 -12.98
CA PRO A 16 -9.90 -16.98 -12.22
C PRO A 16 -9.77 -16.67 -10.71
N GLY A 17 -10.87 -16.30 -10.06
CA GLY A 17 -10.89 -15.92 -8.65
C GLY A 17 -10.53 -14.46 -8.40
N HIS A 18 -10.75 -13.58 -9.37
CA HIS A 18 -10.48 -12.14 -9.27
C HIS A 18 -9.01 -11.83 -8.92
N ILE A 19 -8.08 -12.57 -9.55
CA ILE A 19 -6.64 -12.35 -9.40
C ILE A 19 -6.16 -11.53 -10.59
N LEU A 20 -5.56 -10.36 -10.31
CA LEU A 20 -4.81 -9.58 -11.28
C LEU A 20 -3.31 -9.79 -11.04
N LYS A 21 -2.61 -10.26 -12.06
CA LYS A 21 -1.15 -10.35 -12.08
C LYS A 21 -0.57 -9.16 -12.83
N VAL A 22 0.30 -8.44 -12.16
CA VAL A 22 1.10 -7.32 -12.68
C VAL A 22 2.58 -7.56 -12.38
N ASP A 23 2.94 -8.83 -12.35
CA ASP A 23 4.24 -9.34 -11.92
C ASP A 23 5.38 -8.93 -12.87
N SER A 24 5.08 -8.61 -14.11
CA SER A 24 6.06 -8.20 -15.10
C SER A 24 6.61 -6.76 -14.93
N PHE A 25 5.93 -5.91 -14.13
CA PHE A 25 6.34 -4.51 -14.01
C PHE A 25 6.21 -3.90 -12.60
N LEU A 26 5.49 -4.56 -11.66
CA LEU A 26 5.19 -3.94 -10.37
C LEU A 26 5.71 -4.74 -9.17
N ASN A 27 5.38 -6.04 -9.06
CA ASN A 27 5.53 -6.76 -7.79
C ASN A 27 6.30 -8.09 -7.86
N HIS A 28 6.90 -8.42 -9.00
CA HIS A 28 7.86 -9.51 -9.13
C HIS A 28 9.11 -9.03 -9.89
N GLN A 29 8.94 -8.59 -11.14
CA GLN A 29 9.89 -7.74 -11.82
C GLN A 29 9.44 -6.29 -11.63
N MET A 30 10.37 -5.41 -11.26
CA MET A 30 10.10 -3.98 -11.09
C MET A 30 10.61 -3.19 -12.28
N ASP A 31 9.70 -2.58 -13.04
CA ASP A 31 10.05 -1.62 -14.08
C ASP A 31 10.37 -0.27 -13.41
N ILE A 32 11.65 -0.06 -13.11
CA ILE A 32 12.11 1.09 -12.33
C ILE A 32 11.72 2.43 -12.97
N PRO A 33 11.88 2.66 -14.30
CA PRO A 33 11.37 3.88 -14.94
C PRO A 33 9.89 4.11 -14.70
N PHE A 34 9.06 3.06 -14.79
CA PHE A 34 7.64 3.16 -14.58
C PHE A 34 7.27 3.38 -13.10
N ILE A 35 7.94 2.69 -12.18
CA ILE A 35 7.77 2.92 -10.74
C ILE A 35 8.21 4.33 -10.34
N ASN A 36 9.17 4.89 -11.03
CA ASN A 36 9.57 6.28 -10.83
C ASN A 36 8.43 7.27 -11.15
N GLU A 37 7.67 7.06 -12.23
CA GLU A 37 6.46 7.85 -12.51
C GLU A 37 5.37 7.66 -11.44
N ILE A 38 5.22 6.45 -10.92
CA ILE A 38 4.33 6.16 -9.77
C ILE A 38 4.75 6.97 -8.54
N GLY A 39 6.03 6.95 -8.19
CA GLY A 39 6.56 7.69 -7.03
C GLY A 39 6.37 9.19 -7.16
N LYS A 40 6.62 9.73 -8.36
CA LYS A 40 6.38 11.14 -8.68
C LYS A 40 4.91 11.53 -8.55
N GLU A 41 4.01 10.66 -8.99
CA GLU A 41 2.56 10.90 -8.89
C GLU A 41 2.10 10.87 -7.43
N PHE A 42 2.57 9.95 -6.60
CA PHE A 42 2.29 9.97 -5.16
C PHE A 42 2.79 11.26 -4.50
N HIS A 43 3.99 11.72 -4.85
CA HIS A 43 4.49 13.00 -4.34
C HIS A 43 3.58 14.17 -4.75
N ARG A 44 3.09 14.21 -5.99
CA ARG A 44 2.15 15.24 -6.46
C ARG A 44 0.85 15.22 -5.65
N ILE A 45 0.28 14.02 -5.43
CA ILE A 45 -1.02 13.85 -4.73
C ILE A 45 -0.93 14.23 -3.24
N PHE A 46 0.19 13.97 -2.59
CA PHE A 46 0.40 14.24 -1.16
C PHE A 46 1.32 15.45 -0.91
N ALA A 47 1.50 16.34 -1.91
CA ALA A 47 2.40 17.49 -1.82
C ALA A 47 2.02 18.50 -0.73
N ASP A 48 0.74 18.53 -0.33
CA ASP A 48 0.21 19.38 0.74
C ASP A 48 0.37 18.79 2.15
N ARG A 49 0.95 17.58 2.26
CA ARG A 49 1.12 16.88 3.53
C ARG A 49 2.54 17.00 4.05
N GLN A 50 2.66 17.11 5.36
CA GLN A 50 3.94 16.89 6.02
C GLN A 50 4.21 15.38 6.00
N VAL A 51 5.37 14.97 5.49
CA VAL A 51 5.79 13.57 5.50
C VAL A 51 7.20 13.51 6.03
N ASP A 52 7.38 12.87 7.17
CA ASP A 52 8.68 12.66 7.81
C ASP A 52 9.20 11.25 7.51
N LYS A 53 8.29 10.33 7.14
CA LYS A 53 8.62 8.93 6.92
C LYS A 53 7.59 8.24 6.02
N ILE A 54 8.04 7.31 5.18
CA ILE A 54 7.16 6.40 4.46
C ILE A 54 7.18 5.04 5.15
N LEU A 55 6.00 4.48 5.39
CA LEU A 55 5.80 3.14 5.92
C LEU A 55 5.17 2.24 4.86
N THR A 56 5.68 1.03 4.74
CA THR A 56 5.15 -0.01 3.86
C THR A 56 5.21 -1.39 4.53
N ILE A 57 4.84 -2.44 3.80
CA ILE A 57 4.95 -3.83 4.24
C ILE A 57 5.72 -4.67 3.22
N GLU A 58 6.51 -5.64 3.69
CA GLU A 58 7.19 -6.58 2.80
C GLU A 58 6.19 -7.43 1.99
N ALA A 59 6.50 -7.78 0.73
CA ALA A 59 7.78 -7.50 0.05
C ALA A 59 7.62 -6.41 -1.04
N SER A 60 6.57 -6.46 -1.87
CA SER A 60 6.42 -5.69 -3.12
C SER A 60 6.28 -4.19 -2.89
N GLY A 61 5.66 -3.76 -1.79
CA GLY A 61 5.55 -2.35 -1.43
C GLY A 61 6.89 -1.64 -1.22
N ILE A 62 7.95 -2.38 -0.84
CA ILE A 62 9.26 -1.78 -0.48
C ILE A 62 9.87 -1.00 -1.64
N GLY A 63 9.93 -1.59 -2.84
CA GLY A 63 10.53 -0.92 -3.99
C GLY A 63 9.79 0.36 -4.37
N ILE A 64 8.46 0.32 -4.35
CA ILE A 64 7.60 1.46 -4.64
C ILE A 64 7.79 2.57 -3.59
N ALA A 65 7.79 2.19 -2.32
CA ALA A 65 8.00 3.11 -1.20
C ALA A 65 9.37 3.79 -1.28
N CYS A 66 10.44 3.04 -1.62
CA CYS A 66 11.79 3.59 -1.75
C CYS A 66 11.88 4.64 -2.86
N ILE A 67 11.28 4.37 -4.02
CA ILE A 67 11.25 5.34 -5.12
C ILE A 67 10.39 6.56 -4.77
N THR A 68 9.23 6.35 -4.14
CA THR A 68 8.38 7.46 -3.66
C THR A 68 9.11 8.34 -2.65
N ALA A 69 9.82 7.72 -1.71
CA ALA A 69 10.56 8.43 -0.66
C ALA A 69 11.65 9.37 -1.19
N GLN A 70 12.23 9.08 -2.35
CA GLN A 70 13.21 9.97 -2.99
C GLN A 70 12.61 11.35 -3.28
N TYR A 71 11.34 11.41 -3.68
CA TYR A 71 10.65 12.67 -3.98
C TYR A 71 10.30 13.47 -2.73
N PHE A 72 10.05 12.79 -1.60
CA PHE A 72 9.82 13.44 -0.31
C PHE A 72 11.13 13.74 0.45
N GLY A 73 12.24 13.12 0.09
CA GLY A 73 13.52 13.26 0.78
C GLY A 73 13.52 12.63 2.18
N VAL A 74 12.76 11.55 2.41
CA VAL A 74 12.53 10.94 3.73
C VAL A 74 12.92 9.47 3.74
N PRO A 75 13.19 8.89 4.93
CA PRO A 75 13.45 7.46 5.06
C PRO A 75 12.20 6.60 4.83
N VAL A 76 12.46 5.34 4.48
CA VAL A 76 11.44 4.29 4.41
C VAL A 76 11.63 3.31 5.54
N VAL A 77 10.54 2.95 6.19
CA VAL A 77 10.47 1.85 7.15
C VAL A 77 9.48 0.81 6.62
N PHE A 78 9.80 -0.45 6.75
CA PHE A 78 8.88 -1.50 6.34
C PHE A 78 8.60 -2.47 7.48
N ALA A 79 7.33 -2.79 7.62
CA ALA A 79 6.85 -3.82 8.52
C ALA A 79 7.09 -5.22 7.92
N LYS A 80 7.36 -6.19 8.76
CA LYS A 80 7.63 -7.57 8.38
C LYS A 80 6.45 -8.46 8.76
N LYS A 81 6.22 -9.51 7.96
CA LYS A 81 5.27 -10.58 8.28
C LYS A 81 6.00 -11.61 9.13
N ALA A 82 5.55 -11.84 10.35
CA ALA A 82 6.13 -12.81 11.25
C ALA A 82 5.16 -13.94 11.56
N GLN A 83 5.70 -15.15 11.77
CA GLN A 83 4.91 -16.29 12.24
C GLN A 83 4.89 -16.38 13.77
N SER A 84 5.82 -15.72 14.45
CA SER A 84 5.90 -15.64 15.90
C SER A 84 6.44 -14.29 16.36
N ILE A 85 5.89 -13.80 17.46
CA ILE A 85 6.30 -12.54 18.10
C ILE A 85 7.57 -12.82 18.90
N ASN A 86 8.63 -12.04 18.70
CA ASN A 86 9.72 -11.96 19.66
C ASN A 86 9.22 -11.22 20.91
N LEU A 87 9.30 -11.87 22.06
CA LEU A 87 8.75 -11.38 23.33
C LEU A 87 9.56 -10.22 23.96
N ASP A 88 10.57 -9.73 23.28
CA ASP A 88 11.52 -8.72 23.83
C ASP A 88 10.91 -7.31 24.01
N GLY A 89 9.62 -7.14 23.71
CA GLY A 89 8.89 -5.86 23.96
C GLY A 89 9.29 -4.67 23.10
N ASP A 90 10.27 -4.81 22.22
CA ASP A 90 10.86 -3.74 21.38
C ASP A 90 10.20 -3.61 19.99
N GLN A 91 8.99 -4.13 19.85
CA GLN A 91 8.26 -4.15 18.59
C GLN A 91 6.82 -3.67 18.74
N TYR A 92 6.34 -2.92 17.75
CA TYR A 92 4.92 -2.77 17.49
C TYR A 92 4.43 -3.99 16.72
N THR A 93 3.26 -4.49 17.08
CA THR A 93 2.67 -5.69 16.47
C THR A 93 1.21 -5.42 16.14
N ALA A 94 0.78 -5.81 14.94
CA ALA A 94 -0.63 -5.85 14.54
C ALA A 94 -0.98 -7.22 13.97
N LYS A 95 -2.19 -7.71 14.26
CA LYS A 95 -2.67 -8.99 13.71
C LYS A 95 -3.41 -8.75 12.41
N VAL A 96 -2.97 -9.40 11.36
CA VAL A 96 -3.55 -9.29 10.02
C VAL A 96 -4.07 -10.64 9.56
N LYS A 97 -5.34 -10.70 9.19
CA LYS A 97 -5.96 -11.90 8.62
C LYS A 97 -5.80 -11.90 7.11
N SER A 98 -5.08 -12.89 6.58
CA SER A 98 -5.03 -13.14 5.14
C SER A 98 -6.28 -13.89 4.69
N TYR A 99 -7.11 -13.25 3.88
CA TYR A 99 -8.27 -13.93 3.29
C TYR A 99 -7.88 -14.95 2.22
N THR A 100 -6.80 -14.70 1.49
CA THR A 100 -6.31 -15.59 0.43
C THR A 100 -5.85 -16.95 0.96
N HIS A 101 -5.30 -16.98 2.17
CA HIS A 101 -4.77 -18.20 2.79
C HIS A 101 -5.51 -18.61 4.05
N ASN A 102 -6.57 -17.90 4.45
CA ASN A 102 -7.31 -18.08 5.71
C ASN A 102 -6.39 -18.23 6.94
N LYS A 103 -5.26 -17.53 6.93
CA LYS A 103 -4.26 -17.53 8.00
C LYS A 103 -4.14 -16.14 8.60
N THR A 104 -3.98 -16.10 9.91
CA THR A 104 -3.58 -14.87 10.62
C THR A 104 -2.07 -14.85 10.75
N TYR A 105 -1.46 -13.72 10.46
CA TYR A 105 -0.03 -13.47 10.69
C TYR A 105 0.14 -12.16 11.44
N ASP A 106 1.23 -12.06 12.15
CA ASP A 106 1.59 -10.83 12.83
C ASP A 106 2.41 -9.95 11.89
N VAL A 107 2.06 -8.67 11.84
CA VAL A 107 2.86 -7.63 11.22
C VAL A 107 3.64 -6.95 12.32
N ILE A 108 4.96 -6.90 12.19
CA ILE A 108 5.86 -6.38 13.22
C ILE A 108 6.73 -5.25 12.68
N LEU A 109 7.00 -4.27 13.54
CA LEU A 109 7.90 -3.16 13.31
C LEU A 109 8.71 -2.85 14.55
N THR A 110 10.03 -2.70 14.44
CA THR A 110 10.89 -2.32 15.58
C THR A 110 10.59 -0.89 16.01
N LYS A 111 10.31 -0.67 17.30
CA LYS A 111 9.86 0.61 17.86
C LYS A 111 10.81 1.78 17.56
N ARG A 112 12.10 1.57 17.61
CA ARG A 112 13.13 2.62 17.38
C ARG A 112 13.06 3.29 16.01
N TYR A 113 12.30 2.73 15.05
CA TYR A 113 12.18 3.25 13.69
C TYR A 113 10.88 4.00 13.41
N LEU A 114 9.98 4.04 14.40
CA LEU A 114 8.72 4.78 14.29
C LEU A 114 8.40 5.41 15.65
N ASN A 115 8.46 6.75 15.71
CA ASN A 115 8.37 7.50 16.95
C ASN A 115 7.06 8.32 17.03
N GLU A 116 6.67 8.65 18.25
CA GLU A 116 5.55 9.55 18.51
C GLU A 116 5.73 10.90 17.81
N GLY A 117 4.65 11.41 17.21
CA GLY A 117 4.63 12.70 16.54
C GLY A 117 5.24 12.71 15.12
N GLU A 118 5.86 11.63 14.65
CA GLU A 118 6.33 11.57 13.25
C GLU A 118 5.12 11.51 12.28
N HIS A 119 5.19 12.28 11.20
CA HIS A 119 4.19 12.28 10.13
C HIS A 119 4.48 11.19 9.10
N VAL A 120 3.56 10.25 8.96
CA VAL A 120 3.77 9.00 8.21
C VAL A 120 2.81 8.88 7.03
N LEU A 121 3.38 8.64 5.86
CA LEU A 121 2.63 8.24 4.67
C LEU A 121 2.79 6.73 4.45
N VAL A 122 1.67 6.00 4.37
CA VAL A 122 1.68 4.58 4.00
C VAL A 122 1.66 4.46 2.48
N ILE A 123 2.56 3.63 1.91
CA ILE A 123 2.58 3.30 0.47
C ILE A 123 2.56 1.78 0.32
N ASP A 124 1.67 1.26 -0.54
CA ASP A 124 1.60 -0.17 -0.84
C ASP A 124 1.19 -0.44 -2.30
N ASP A 125 1.45 -1.66 -2.79
CA ASP A 125 1.16 -2.04 -4.19
C ASP A 125 -0.33 -2.30 -4.43
N PHE A 126 -0.99 -3.06 -3.56
CA PHE A 126 -2.38 -3.48 -3.71
C PHE A 126 -3.24 -3.20 -2.48
N LEU A 127 -4.47 -2.76 -2.73
CA LEU A 127 -5.54 -2.73 -1.73
C LEU A 127 -6.70 -3.62 -2.18
N ALA A 128 -6.92 -4.69 -1.42
CA ALA A 128 -8.02 -5.63 -1.60
C ALA A 128 -9.01 -5.52 -0.43
N ASN A 129 -8.96 -6.42 0.52
CA ASN A 129 -9.78 -6.36 1.74
C ASN A 129 -9.24 -5.40 2.83
N GLY A 130 -8.12 -4.73 2.57
CA GLY A 130 -7.55 -3.72 3.45
C GLY A 130 -6.85 -4.24 4.71
N CYS A 131 -6.59 -5.54 4.81
CA CYS A 131 -6.02 -6.12 6.03
C CYS A 131 -4.59 -5.63 6.31
N ALA A 132 -3.74 -5.56 5.29
CA ALA A 132 -2.38 -5.05 5.43
C ALA A 132 -2.38 -3.57 5.82
N ALA A 133 -3.16 -2.75 5.11
CA ALA A 133 -3.29 -1.32 5.40
C ALA A 133 -3.80 -1.07 6.83
N ARG A 134 -4.82 -1.80 7.30
CA ARG A 134 -5.28 -1.70 8.69
C ARG A 134 -4.20 -2.08 9.70
N GLY A 135 -3.41 -3.12 9.42
CA GLY A 135 -2.30 -3.50 10.27
C GLY A 135 -1.22 -2.42 10.38
N LEU A 136 -0.89 -1.76 9.26
CA LEU A 136 0.05 -0.63 9.26
C LEU A 136 -0.52 0.59 10.01
N ILE A 137 -1.80 0.90 9.83
CA ILE A 137 -2.49 1.98 10.55
C ILE A 137 -2.47 1.71 12.07
N GLU A 138 -2.78 0.48 12.49
CA GLU A 138 -2.72 0.08 13.90
C GLU A 138 -1.30 0.23 14.49
N ILE A 139 -0.26 -0.05 13.72
CA ILE A 139 1.13 0.18 14.13
C ILE A 139 1.42 1.68 14.31
N ILE A 140 0.94 2.53 13.39
CA ILE A 140 1.06 3.99 13.49
C ILE A 140 0.36 4.50 14.75
N GLU A 141 -0.88 4.07 14.99
CA GLU A 141 -1.65 4.43 16.18
C GLU A 141 -0.92 4.04 17.47
N LYS A 142 -0.39 2.81 17.54
CA LYS A 142 0.37 2.30 18.70
C LYS A 142 1.67 3.06 18.94
N SER A 143 2.28 3.60 17.92
CA SER A 143 3.51 4.37 18.04
C SER A 143 3.29 5.82 18.47
N GLY A 144 2.06 6.33 18.39
CA GLY A 144 1.76 7.76 18.56
C GLY A 144 2.16 8.62 17.38
N ALA A 145 2.54 8.03 16.25
CA ALA A 145 2.81 8.74 15.00
C ALA A 145 1.50 9.22 14.35
N ILE A 146 1.59 10.14 13.42
CA ILE A 146 0.47 10.78 12.74
C ILE A 146 0.34 10.22 11.33
N LEU A 147 -0.80 9.62 11.02
CA LEU A 147 -1.09 9.12 9.67
C LEU A 147 -1.51 10.28 8.75
N GLU A 148 -0.69 10.61 7.76
CA GLU A 148 -1.00 11.65 6.76
C GLU A 148 -1.85 11.13 5.59
N GLY A 149 -1.72 9.87 5.28
CA GLY A 149 -2.50 9.23 4.23
C GLY A 149 -2.03 7.83 3.90
N VAL A 150 -2.77 7.20 2.99
CA VAL A 150 -2.47 5.89 2.43
C VAL A 150 -2.47 6.01 0.91
N GLY A 151 -1.33 5.77 0.28
CA GLY A 151 -1.15 5.72 -1.16
C GLY A 151 -1.10 4.27 -1.65
N ILE A 152 -1.97 3.91 -2.56
CA ILE A 152 -2.09 2.56 -3.13
C ILE A 152 -1.89 2.62 -4.64
N VAL A 153 -1.08 1.73 -5.19
CA VAL A 153 -0.90 1.68 -6.64
C VAL A 153 -2.17 1.15 -7.30
N ILE A 154 -2.67 -0.02 -6.89
CA ILE A 154 -3.85 -0.66 -7.47
C ILE A 154 -4.86 -1.03 -6.38
N GLU A 155 -6.04 -0.45 -6.44
CA GLU A 155 -7.16 -0.78 -5.56
C GLU A 155 -8.17 -1.67 -6.29
N LYS A 156 -8.62 -2.74 -5.64
CA LYS A 156 -9.76 -3.54 -6.07
C LYS A 156 -11.04 -2.91 -5.51
N GLY A 157 -11.61 -1.92 -6.20
CA GLY A 157 -12.77 -1.14 -5.75
C GLY A 157 -14.04 -1.96 -5.50
N PHE A 158 -14.14 -3.15 -6.13
CA PHE A 158 -15.22 -4.11 -5.87
C PHE A 158 -15.06 -4.89 -4.55
N GLN A 159 -13.94 -4.71 -3.81
CA GLN A 159 -13.72 -5.25 -2.47
C GLN A 159 -13.85 -4.18 -1.40
N GLU A 160 -13.98 -4.60 -0.14
CA GLU A 160 -14.41 -3.70 0.95
C GLU A 160 -13.29 -2.81 1.52
N GLY A 161 -12.02 -3.10 1.23
CA GLY A 161 -10.89 -2.41 1.88
C GLY A 161 -10.88 -0.90 1.67
N GLY A 162 -11.08 -0.45 0.44
CA GLY A 162 -11.10 0.98 0.12
C GLY A 162 -12.30 1.71 0.72
N LYS A 163 -13.47 1.09 0.67
CA LYS A 163 -14.70 1.62 1.28
C LYS A 163 -14.57 1.77 2.79
N ASP A 164 -14.05 0.74 3.47
CA ASP A 164 -13.83 0.73 4.92
C ASP A 164 -12.85 1.86 5.33
N LEU A 165 -11.71 1.96 4.67
CA LEU A 165 -10.72 2.99 5.00
C LEU A 165 -11.28 4.42 4.78
N ARG A 166 -11.98 4.66 3.69
CA ARG A 166 -12.61 5.95 3.42
C ARG A 166 -13.72 6.29 4.43
N ALA A 167 -14.56 5.30 4.80
CA ALA A 167 -15.60 5.46 5.81
C ALA A 167 -15.03 5.81 7.20
N ARG A 168 -13.81 5.39 7.49
CA ARG A 168 -13.06 5.74 8.71
C ARG A 168 -12.38 7.11 8.64
N GLY A 169 -12.56 7.85 7.56
CA GLY A 169 -11.95 9.17 7.36
C GLY A 169 -10.47 9.14 6.97
N ILE A 170 -9.94 7.98 6.57
CA ILE A 170 -8.55 7.86 6.11
C ILE A 170 -8.38 8.56 4.76
N ASN A 171 -7.35 9.39 4.64
CA ASN A 171 -6.95 10.03 3.38
C ASN A 171 -6.33 8.97 2.45
N LEU A 172 -7.19 8.16 1.82
CA LEU A 172 -6.81 7.11 0.89
C LEU A 172 -6.79 7.63 -0.53
N LYS A 173 -5.66 7.48 -1.21
CA LYS A 173 -5.46 7.79 -2.63
C LYS A 173 -4.93 6.57 -3.37
N SER A 174 -5.64 6.15 -4.42
CA SER A 174 -5.28 4.98 -5.22
C SER A 174 -5.02 5.42 -6.66
N LEU A 175 -3.89 5.03 -7.26
CA LEU A 175 -3.52 5.46 -8.61
C LEU A 175 -4.34 4.81 -9.72
N ALA A 176 -4.87 3.60 -9.47
CA ALA A 176 -5.88 2.95 -10.29
C ALA A 176 -6.87 2.22 -9.38
N ILE A 177 -8.17 2.40 -9.62
CA ILE A 177 -9.24 1.68 -8.93
C ILE A 177 -9.94 0.78 -9.94
N ILE A 178 -9.84 -0.52 -9.75
CA ILE A 178 -10.54 -1.50 -10.58
C ILE A 178 -11.97 -1.60 -10.09
N LYS A 179 -12.90 -1.10 -10.90
CA LYS A 179 -14.34 -1.14 -10.64
C LYS A 179 -14.92 -2.55 -10.78
N SER A 180 -14.52 -3.22 -11.86
CA SER A 180 -14.91 -4.60 -12.13
C SER A 180 -13.79 -5.36 -12.82
N MET A 181 -13.81 -6.68 -12.65
CA MET A 181 -12.84 -7.60 -13.26
C MET A 181 -13.54 -8.90 -13.62
N SER A 182 -13.52 -9.25 -14.91
CA SER A 182 -14.06 -10.47 -15.47
C SER A 182 -13.11 -11.06 -16.50
N ASP A 183 -13.47 -12.21 -17.06
CA ASP A 183 -12.73 -12.83 -18.17
C ASP A 183 -12.75 -11.97 -19.44
N ASP A 184 -13.74 -11.07 -19.57
CA ASP A 184 -13.92 -10.15 -20.70
C ASP A 184 -13.08 -8.87 -20.58
N GLY A 185 -12.50 -8.58 -19.39
CA GLY A 185 -11.63 -7.43 -19.20
C GLY A 185 -11.72 -6.77 -17.81
N LEU A 186 -11.11 -5.58 -17.76
CA LEU A 186 -11.04 -4.71 -16.59
C LEU A 186 -11.75 -3.38 -16.88
N GLU A 187 -12.54 -2.92 -15.91
CA GLU A 187 -13.06 -1.54 -15.88
C GLU A 187 -12.42 -0.79 -14.72
N PHE A 188 -12.08 0.48 -14.95
CA PHE A 188 -11.55 1.37 -13.92
C PHE A 188 -12.57 2.41 -13.49
N GLU A 189 -12.44 2.91 -12.28
CA GLU A 189 -13.16 4.09 -11.82
C GLU A 189 -12.41 5.35 -12.28
N GLU A 190 -13.16 6.41 -12.63
CA GLU A 190 -12.58 7.73 -12.87
C GLU A 190 -12.07 8.33 -11.55
N LEU A 191 -10.89 8.93 -11.58
CA LEU A 191 -10.25 9.55 -10.43
C LEU A 191 -10.22 11.08 -10.61
N ASP A 192 -10.62 11.81 -9.58
CA ASP A 192 -10.74 13.27 -9.57
C ASP A 192 -9.50 14.01 -8.99
N TYR A 193 -8.32 13.35 -8.91
CA TYR A 193 -7.09 13.93 -8.32
C TYR A 193 -5.82 13.65 -9.12
#